data_9f48dbd351163b0abf55612133466e9a
#
_entry.id   9f48dbd351163b0abf55612133466e9a
#
_cell.length_a   1.000
_cell.length_b   1.000
_cell.length_c   1.000
_cell.angle_alpha   90.00
_cell.angle_beta   90.00
_cell.angle_gamma   90.00
#
_symmetry.space_group_name_H-M   'P 1'
#
loop_
_entity.id
_entity.type
_entity.pdbx_description
1 polymer ?
#
loop_
_entity_poly.entity_id
_entity_poly.type
_entity_poly.pdbx_seq_one_letter_code
_entity_poly.pdbx_strand_id
1 'polypeptide(L)'
;EVDGADVVAAVHENLDRMASLARRIRSGQMIGATGTPIDSVLALGVGGSNLGPAMASAALSDLAHPGIDLRFSSNLDGADLVDALRGLDPASTLVIVSSKSFTTAETLAAASEARAWMANGVGPALADRHLVAVTGDPNRAERWGIDAEMIFSVPEWVGGRFSLASAVGLALMISIGPEAFGELLEGMRVVDKHLATTPTAVNGPVMLGLLDVWHRSFLGAGSLAVIPYSSRLSRFPSFLQQLMMESLGKRVTAEGSPLEGPTGGVVWGATGTDSQHAFFQYLHQGTEVVPCDLIGFMQPSHDREGAHHDMLVANLLAQAEALAVGRTSKEAAADGTPPELIPHRTMPGNRPSTLILAPKLNPSVLGQLIALYEHRSVVAGALWGINPFDQWGVQLGKSLAERFGQWMNTETAGDNDVVGYYRRLRDSEDG
;
A
#
# COMPACT_ATOMS: atom_id res chain seq x y z
N GLU A 1 10.20 16.48 17.11
CA GLU A 1 11.01 15.84 18.17
C GLU A 1 10.57 14.40 18.37
N VAL A 2 11.50 13.49 18.63
CA VAL A 2 11.25 12.10 19.01
C VAL A 2 12.08 11.84 20.28
N ASP A 3 11.40 11.41 21.35
CA ASP A 3 12.03 11.19 22.69
C ASP A 3 12.88 12.38 23.18
N GLY A 4 12.43 13.60 22.86
CA GLY A 4 13.11 14.85 23.21
C GLY A 4 14.27 15.24 22.30
N ALA A 5 14.61 14.45 21.28
CA ALA A 5 15.64 14.77 20.31
C ALA A 5 15.06 15.47 19.07
N ASP A 6 15.71 16.52 18.58
CA ASP A 6 15.39 17.14 17.30
C ASP A 6 15.90 16.22 16.15
N VAL A 7 14.97 15.71 15.36
CA VAL A 7 15.26 14.80 14.24
C VAL A 7 15.15 15.48 12.87
N VAL A 8 14.80 16.76 12.84
CA VAL A 8 14.50 17.50 11.58
C VAL A 8 15.70 17.54 10.67
N ALA A 9 16.87 17.88 11.19
CA ALA A 9 18.10 17.96 10.40
C ALA A 9 18.44 16.62 9.73
N ALA A 10 18.38 15.51 10.47
CA ALA A 10 18.68 14.18 9.94
C ALA A 10 17.67 13.72 8.87
N VAL A 11 16.39 14.07 9.06
CA VAL A 11 15.33 13.78 8.06
C VAL A 11 15.60 14.55 6.77
N HIS A 12 15.91 15.85 6.86
CA HIS A 12 16.20 16.67 5.68
C HIS A 12 17.48 16.22 4.96
N GLU A 13 18.56 15.90 5.70
CA GLU A 13 19.79 15.37 5.10
C GLU A 13 19.51 14.08 4.29
N ASN A 14 18.72 13.17 4.83
CA ASN A 14 18.37 11.94 4.14
C ASN A 14 17.51 12.21 2.89
N LEU A 15 16.56 13.14 2.95
CA LEU A 15 15.76 13.58 1.80
C LEU A 15 16.64 14.22 0.71
N ASP A 16 17.61 15.03 1.10
CA ASP A 16 18.56 15.67 0.16
C ASP A 16 19.44 14.62 -0.53
N ARG A 17 19.90 13.60 0.19
CA ARG A 17 20.64 12.47 -0.39
C ARG A 17 19.78 11.68 -1.38
N MET A 18 18.51 11.38 -1.02
CA MET A 18 17.55 10.74 -1.92
C MET A 18 17.35 11.58 -3.19
N ALA A 19 17.12 12.88 -3.04
CA ALA A 19 16.93 13.81 -4.15
C ALA A 19 18.17 13.89 -5.06
N SER A 20 19.37 13.90 -4.47
CA SER A 20 20.64 13.87 -5.22
C SER A 20 20.75 12.60 -6.08
N LEU A 21 20.48 11.42 -5.50
CA LEU A 21 20.50 10.16 -6.23
C LEU A 21 19.45 10.15 -7.35
N ALA A 22 18.21 10.56 -7.04
CA ALA A 22 17.12 10.62 -8.01
C ALA A 22 17.46 11.54 -9.20
N ARG A 23 18.03 12.74 -8.95
CA ARG A 23 18.45 13.65 -10.02
C ARG A 23 19.56 13.06 -10.89
N ARG A 24 20.55 12.39 -10.29
CA ARG A 24 21.65 11.74 -11.05
C ARG A 24 21.13 10.63 -11.96
N ILE A 25 20.17 9.82 -11.49
CA ILE A 25 19.55 8.76 -12.32
C ILE A 25 18.75 9.41 -13.44
N ARG A 26 17.84 10.34 -13.12
CA ARG A 26 16.95 11.00 -14.09
C ARG A 26 17.68 11.80 -15.16
N SER A 27 18.85 12.33 -14.84
CA SER A 27 19.69 13.05 -15.82
C SER A 27 20.64 12.15 -16.62
N GLY A 28 20.65 10.83 -16.37
CA GLY A 28 21.59 9.90 -16.97
C GLY A 28 23.04 10.05 -16.47
N GLN A 29 23.26 10.83 -15.39
CA GLN A 29 24.58 11.01 -14.79
C GLN A 29 25.00 9.84 -13.90
N MET A 30 24.06 9.04 -13.45
CA MET A 30 24.40 7.80 -12.75
C MET A 30 24.73 6.73 -13.75
N ILE A 31 25.99 6.33 -13.72
CA ILE A 31 26.54 5.34 -14.64
C ILE A 31 26.69 4.02 -13.90
N GLY A 32 26.19 2.95 -14.49
CA GLY A 32 26.39 1.59 -14.02
C GLY A 32 27.85 1.15 -14.11
N ALA A 33 28.14 0.00 -13.57
CA ALA A 33 29.52 -0.52 -13.44
C ALA A 33 30.24 -0.73 -14.78
N THR A 34 29.48 -0.88 -15.87
CA THR A 34 30.02 -1.10 -17.24
C THR A 34 30.08 0.17 -18.07
N GLY A 35 29.74 1.35 -17.51
CA GLY A 35 29.72 2.62 -18.23
C GLY A 35 28.41 2.97 -18.91
N THR A 36 27.35 2.14 -18.70
CA THR A 36 25.99 2.39 -19.22
C THR A 36 25.21 3.26 -18.22
N PRO A 37 24.48 4.31 -18.62
CA PRO A 37 23.59 5.06 -17.74
C PRO A 37 22.50 4.16 -17.15
N ILE A 38 22.16 4.37 -15.89
CA ILE A 38 21.02 3.68 -15.24
C ILE A 38 19.72 4.23 -15.83
N ASP A 39 18.90 3.35 -16.40
CA ASP A 39 17.57 3.61 -16.95
C ASP A 39 16.47 2.72 -16.36
N SER A 40 16.84 1.75 -15.56
CA SER A 40 15.91 0.82 -14.96
C SER A 40 16.12 0.71 -13.46
N VAL A 41 15.04 0.61 -12.69
CA VAL A 41 15.06 0.46 -11.24
C VAL A 41 14.16 -0.72 -10.84
N LEU A 42 14.74 -1.70 -10.15
CA LEU A 42 14.02 -2.80 -9.53
C LEU A 42 13.93 -2.57 -8.02
N ALA A 43 12.74 -2.35 -7.50
CA ALA A 43 12.49 -2.16 -6.08
C ALA A 43 12.01 -3.47 -5.45
N LEU A 44 12.81 -4.00 -4.53
CA LEU A 44 12.54 -5.22 -3.76
C LEU A 44 12.13 -4.87 -2.35
N GLY A 45 10.97 -5.37 -1.92
CA GLY A 45 10.49 -5.15 -0.57
C GLY A 45 9.12 -5.77 -0.36
N VAL A 46 8.74 -6.05 0.87
CA VAL A 46 7.44 -6.63 1.20
C VAL A 46 6.66 -5.73 2.17
N GLY A 47 5.33 -5.88 2.19
CA GLY A 47 4.47 -5.10 3.08
C GLY A 47 4.66 -3.59 2.89
N GLY A 48 4.95 -2.85 3.96
CA GLY A 48 5.14 -1.40 3.91
C GLY A 48 6.27 -0.92 3.01
N SER A 49 7.29 -1.75 2.78
CA SER A 49 8.38 -1.45 1.85
C SER A 49 7.98 -1.52 0.37
N ASN A 50 6.80 -2.09 0.06
CA ASN A 50 6.29 -2.21 -1.30
C ASN A 50 4.93 -1.51 -1.50
N LEU A 51 3.95 -1.75 -0.62
CA LEU A 51 2.56 -1.35 -0.88
C LEU A 51 2.40 0.16 -1.08
N GLY A 52 3.05 0.97 -0.23
CA GLY A 52 3.03 2.43 -0.37
C GLY A 52 3.70 2.91 -1.66
N PRO A 53 4.99 2.57 -1.89
CA PRO A 53 5.69 2.96 -3.11
C PRO A 53 5.03 2.49 -4.41
N ALA A 54 4.59 1.24 -4.49
CA ALA A 54 3.94 0.69 -5.68
C ALA A 54 2.57 1.33 -5.94
N MET A 55 1.79 1.60 -4.88
CA MET A 55 0.52 2.32 -4.97
C MET A 55 0.74 3.75 -5.48
N ALA A 56 1.66 4.50 -4.87
CA ALA A 56 1.91 5.89 -5.24
C ALA A 56 2.52 6.01 -6.65
N SER A 57 3.39 5.07 -7.06
CA SER A 57 3.93 5.03 -8.43
C SER A 57 2.84 4.77 -9.46
N ALA A 58 1.88 3.90 -9.19
CA ALA A 58 0.73 3.67 -10.05
C ALA A 58 -0.19 4.91 -10.11
N ALA A 59 -0.44 5.54 -8.96
CA ALA A 59 -1.29 6.72 -8.85
C ALA A 59 -0.73 7.93 -9.60
N LEU A 60 0.59 8.09 -9.61
CA LEU A 60 1.30 9.24 -10.20
C LEU A 60 2.07 8.88 -11.49
N SER A 61 1.69 7.79 -12.15
CA SER A 61 2.41 7.30 -13.34
C SER A 61 2.46 8.30 -14.50
N ASP A 62 1.59 9.31 -14.52
CA ASP A 62 1.66 10.42 -15.49
C ASP A 62 2.90 11.30 -15.31
N LEU A 63 3.48 11.30 -14.10
CA LEU A 63 4.70 12.05 -13.76
C LEU A 63 5.95 11.18 -13.84
N ALA A 64 5.80 9.89 -14.14
CA ALA A 64 6.93 8.98 -14.28
C ALA A 64 7.88 9.47 -15.38
N HIS A 65 9.19 9.43 -15.11
CA HIS A 65 10.19 9.81 -16.09
C HIS A 65 10.19 8.82 -17.25
N PRO A 66 10.01 9.26 -18.51
CA PRO A 66 9.84 8.37 -19.65
C PRO A 66 11.06 7.48 -19.96
N GLY A 67 12.25 7.87 -19.48
CA GLY A 67 13.50 7.12 -19.64
C GLY A 67 13.86 6.26 -18.44
N ILE A 68 12.91 6.00 -17.48
CA ILE A 68 13.16 5.14 -16.31
C ILE A 68 12.07 4.09 -16.24
N ASP A 69 12.45 2.82 -16.36
CA ASP A 69 11.57 1.67 -16.10
C ASP A 69 11.64 1.29 -14.62
N LEU A 70 10.60 1.64 -13.85
CA LEU A 70 10.49 1.28 -12.43
C LEU A 70 9.61 0.05 -12.27
N ARG A 71 10.18 -1.00 -11.68
CA ARG A 71 9.48 -2.25 -11.38
C ARG A 71 9.58 -2.61 -9.91
N PHE A 72 8.61 -3.39 -9.44
CA PHE A 72 8.49 -3.87 -8.07
C PHE A 72 8.43 -5.39 -8.03
N SER A 73 9.11 -6.00 -7.06
CA SER A 73 8.93 -7.40 -6.69
C SER A 73 8.79 -7.52 -5.18
N SER A 74 7.79 -8.28 -4.73
CA SER A 74 7.36 -8.30 -3.33
C SER A 74 6.89 -9.68 -2.84
N ASN A 75 7.11 -10.74 -3.62
CA ASN A 75 6.65 -12.08 -3.29
C ASN A 75 7.80 -13.10 -3.36
N LEU A 76 7.70 -14.17 -2.55
CA LEU A 76 8.59 -15.33 -2.65
C LEU A 76 8.29 -16.24 -3.84
N ASP A 77 7.13 -16.07 -4.49
CA ASP A 77 6.88 -16.75 -5.76
C ASP A 77 7.90 -16.28 -6.79
N GLY A 78 8.72 -17.22 -7.28
CA GLY A 78 9.76 -16.93 -8.26
C GLY A 78 9.25 -16.26 -9.54
N ALA A 79 7.98 -16.47 -9.90
CA ALA A 79 7.35 -15.79 -11.04
C ALA A 79 7.33 -14.26 -10.88
N ASP A 80 7.15 -13.76 -9.65
CA ASP A 80 7.10 -12.31 -9.35
C ASP A 80 8.44 -11.63 -9.71
N LEU A 81 9.56 -12.23 -9.30
CA LEU A 81 10.90 -11.69 -9.62
C LEU A 81 11.27 -11.90 -11.09
N VAL A 82 10.97 -13.07 -11.65
CA VAL A 82 11.24 -13.37 -13.08
C VAL A 82 10.48 -12.40 -13.99
N ASP A 83 9.21 -12.12 -13.70
CA ASP A 83 8.42 -11.16 -14.47
C ASP A 83 8.95 -9.73 -14.30
N ALA A 84 9.38 -9.37 -13.09
CA ALA A 84 9.98 -8.06 -12.83
C ALA A 84 11.32 -7.86 -13.55
N LEU A 85 12.12 -8.90 -13.70
CA LEU A 85 13.41 -8.86 -14.41
C LEU A 85 13.29 -8.97 -15.94
N ARG A 86 12.14 -9.42 -16.44
CA ARG A 86 11.97 -9.71 -17.88
C ARG A 86 12.25 -8.49 -18.74
N GLY A 87 13.26 -8.58 -19.61
CA GLY A 87 13.66 -7.53 -20.55
C GLY A 87 14.47 -6.39 -19.94
N LEU A 88 14.82 -6.43 -18.64
CA LEU A 88 15.79 -5.53 -18.05
C LEU A 88 17.23 -5.90 -18.48
N ASP A 89 18.08 -4.90 -18.60
CA ASP A 89 19.52 -5.08 -18.81
C ASP A 89 20.27 -4.89 -17.48
N PRO A 90 21.01 -5.89 -16.97
CA PRO A 90 21.83 -5.73 -15.77
C PRO A 90 22.77 -4.53 -15.81
N ALA A 91 23.28 -4.17 -16.99
CA ALA A 91 24.22 -3.07 -17.14
C ALA A 91 23.61 -1.68 -16.84
N SER A 92 22.29 -1.52 -17.01
CA SER A 92 21.57 -0.27 -16.80
C SER A 92 20.54 -0.33 -15.66
N THR A 93 20.47 -1.44 -14.92
CA THR A 93 19.50 -1.62 -13.83
C THR A 93 20.11 -1.31 -12.46
N LEU A 94 19.39 -0.56 -11.63
CA LEU A 94 19.66 -0.35 -10.21
C LEU A 94 18.66 -1.17 -9.38
N VAL A 95 19.14 -1.91 -8.38
CA VAL A 95 18.30 -2.72 -7.47
C VAL A 95 18.22 -2.05 -6.11
N ILE A 96 17.02 -1.67 -5.68
CA ILE A 96 16.75 -1.11 -4.34
C ILE A 96 16.22 -2.22 -3.44
N VAL A 97 16.98 -2.56 -2.40
CA VAL A 97 16.62 -3.56 -1.37
C VAL A 97 16.05 -2.82 -0.17
N SER A 98 14.73 -2.86 -0.01
CA SER A 98 14.01 -2.15 1.05
C SER A 98 13.56 -3.11 2.15
N SER A 99 14.27 -3.09 3.30
CA SER A 99 13.94 -3.89 4.49
C SER A 99 14.38 -3.18 5.75
N LYS A 100 13.43 -2.76 6.60
CA LYS A 100 13.72 -1.99 7.82
C LYS A 100 14.74 -2.68 8.73
N SER A 101 14.61 -3.98 8.94
CA SER A 101 15.54 -4.76 9.78
C SER A 101 16.74 -5.35 9.01
N PHE A 102 16.69 -5.29 7.69
CA PHE A 102 17.60 -6.02 6.79
C PHE A 102 17.76 -7.52 7.14
N THR A 103 16.63 -8.13 7.57
CA THR A 103 16.52 -9.56 7.94
C THR A 103 15.30 -10.23 7.36
N THR A 104 14.47 -9.48 6.62
CA THR A 104 13.25 -10.03 6.02
C THR A 104 13.62 -11.08 4.99
N ALA A 105 13.29 -12.34 5.28
CA ALA A 105 13.75 -13.49 4.49
C ALA A 105 13.31 -13.37 3.02
N GLU A 106 12.07 -12.97 2.78
CA GLU A 106 11.50 -12.79 1.44
C GLU A 106 12.29 -11.74 0.63
N THR A 107 12.56 -10.59 1.24
CA THR A 107 13.31 -9.51 0.58
C THR A 107 14.75 -9.92 0.29
N LEU A 108 15.42 -10.60 1.25
CA LEU A 108 16.81 -11.01 1.07
C LEU A 108 16.96 -12.17 0.08
N ALA A 109 15.98 -13.07 -0.02
CA ALA A 109 15.96 -14.10 -1.05
C ALA A 109 15.88 -13.46 -2.44
N ALA A 110 14.89 -12.59 -2.68
CA ALA A 110 14.77 -11.87 -3.94
C ALA A 110 16.00 -10.99 -4.25
N ALA A 111 16.59 -10.35 -3.23
CA ALA A 111 17.80 -9.55 -3.38
C ALA A 111 19.02 -10.42 -3.79
N SER A 112 19.14 -11.63 -3.21
CA SER A 112 20.22 -12.56 -3.54
C SER A 112 20.10 -13.07 -4.98
N GLU A 113 18.89 -13.38 -5.44
CA GLU A 113 18.62 -13.79 -6.82
C GLU A 113 18.85 -12.65 -7.82
N ALA A 114 18.38 -11.44 -7.50
CA ALA A 114 18.64 -10.25 -8.31
C ALA A 114 20.14 -9.92 -8.40
N ARG A 115 20.89 -10.09 -7.30
CA ARG A 115 22.35 -9.95 -7.27
C ARG A 115 23.04 -10.99 -8.15
N ALA A 116 22.57 -12.25 -8.13
CA ALA A 116 23.09 -13.30 -9.01
C ALA A 116 22.79 -13.01 -10.49
N TRP A 117 21.58 -12.54 -10.80
CA TRP A 117 21.21 -12.09 -12.14
C TRP A 117 22.11 -10.92 -12.59
N MET A 118 22.33 -9.94 -11.72
CA MET A 118 23.26 -8.82 -11.97
C MET A 118 24.68 -9.32 -12.23
N ALA A 119 25.18 -10.23 -11.40
CA ALA A 119 26.53 -10.81 -11.54
C ALA A 119 26.72 -11.58 -12.85
N ASN A 120 25.70 -12.23 -13.35
CA ASN A 120 25.72 -12.89 -14.66
C ASN A 120 25.81 -11.90 -15.83
N GLY A 121 25.26 -10.67 -15.67
CA GLY A 121 25.30 -9.67 -16.72
C GLY A 121 26.56 -8.77 -16.71
N VAL A 122 26.94 -8.25 -15.52
CA VAL A 122 28.06 -7.29 -15.40
C VAL A 122 29.30 -7.88 -14.76
N GLY A 123 29.25 -9.11 -14.32
CA GLY A 123 30.33 -9.80 -13.59
C GLY A 123 30.24 -9.65 -12.07
N PRO A 124 30.68 -10.68 -11.32
CA PRO A 124 30.49 -10.73 -9.85
C PRO A 124 31.15 -9.58 -9.09
N ALA A 125 32.31 -9.11 -9.56
CA ALA A 125 33.05 -8.02 -8.93
C ALA A 125 32.38 -6.64 -9.08
N LEU A 126 31.40 -6.50 -9.97
CA LEU A 126 30.75 -5.24 -10.30
C LEU A 126 29.27 -5.20 -9.87
N ALA A 127 28.68 -6.37 -9.58
CA ALA A 127 27.26 -6.48 -9.27
C ALA A 127 26.82 -5.60 -8.09
N ASP A 128 27.63 -5.52 -7.05
CA ASP A 128 27.32 -4.76 -5.82
C ASP A 128 27.23 -3.25 -6.04
N ARG A 129 27.85 -2.74 -7.11
CA ARG A 129 27.77 -1.30 -7.47
C ARG A 129 26.39 -0.88 -8.00
N HIS A 130 25.52 -1.83 -8.28
CA HIS A 130 24.15 -1.62 -8.72
C HIS A 130 23.13 -1.79 -7.60
N LEU A 131 23.58 -1.94 -6.35
CA LEU A 131 22.70 -2.19 -5.20
C LEU A 131 22.54 -0.93 -4.35
N VAL A 132 21.32 -0.69 -3.90
CA VAL A 132 20.94 0.35 -2.94
C VAL A 132 20.21 -0.33 -1.79
N ALA A 133 20.49 0.07 -0.55
CA ALA A 133 19.71 -0.35 0.61
C ALA A 133 18.83 0.77 1.13
N VAL A 134 17.62 0.42 1.52
CA VAL A 134 16.71 1.24 2.32
C VAL A 134 16.42 0.48 3.62
N THR A 135 17.02 0.91 4.72
CA THR A 135 17.02 0.11 5.96
C THR A 135 17.18 0.95 7.23
N GLY A 136 16.73 0.41 8.37
CA GLY A 136 17.04 0.91 9.71
C GLY A 136 18.31 0.30 10.32
N ASP A 137 18.95 -0.68 9.67
CA ASP A 137 20.22 -1.29 10.10
C ASP A 137 21.29 -1.16 8.99
N PRO A 138 21.95 0.02 8.88
CA PRO A 138 22.99 0.26 7.88
C PRO A 138 24.15 -0.73 7.98
N ASN A 139 24.58 -1.07 9.19
CA ASN A 139 25.70 -1.98 9.42
C ASN A 139 25.43 -3.38 8.82
N ARG A 140 24.18 -3.82 8.81
CA ARG A 140 23.79 -5.10 8.24
C ARG A 140 23.81 -5.06 6.72
N ALA A 141 23.38 -3.97 6.13
CA ALA A 141 23.45 -3.75 4.69
C ALA A 141 24.90 -3.68 4.18
N GLU A 142 25.78 -2.98 4.90
CA GLU A 142 27.22 -2.95 4.58
C GLU A 142 27.85 -4.35 4.65
N ARG A 143 27.58 -5.13 5.70
CA ARG A 143 28.06 -6.52 5.79
C ARG A 143 27.53 -7.41 4.69
N TRP A 144 26.36 -7.10 4.14
CA TRP A 144 25.79 -7.82 3.00
C TRP A 144 26.44 -7.44 1.67
N GLY A 145 27.23 -6.34 1.63
CA GLY A 145 28.04 -5.89 0.49
C GLY A 145 27.56 -4.62 -0.19
N ILE A 146 26.63 -3.86 0.42
CA ILE A 146 26.16 -2.59 -0.13
C ILE A 146 27.05 -1.45 0.37
N ASP A 147 27.47 -0.58 -0.56
CA ASP A 147 28.29 0.59 -0.28
C ASP A 147 27.55 1.55 0.67
N ALA A 148 28.26 2.06 1.69
CA ALA A 148 27.70 2.97 2.69
C ALA A 148 27.05 4.23 2.08
N GLU A 149 27.58 4.74 0.96
CA GLU A 149 27.00 5.88 0.23
C GLU A 149 25.65 5.54 -0.42
N MET A 150 25.39 4.26 -0.68
CA MET A 150 24.15 3.75 -1.30
C MET A 150 23.16 3.22 -0.27
N ILE A 151 23.37 3.50 1.03
CA ILE A 151 22.46 3.12 2.11
C ILE A 151 21.66 4.34 2.56
N PHE A 152 20.33 4.22 2.53
CA PHE A 152 19.37 5.24 2.95
C PHE A 152 18.66 4.76 4.20
N SER A 153 18.79 5.53 5.28
CA SER A 153 18.30 5.14 6.59
C SER A 153 16.79 5.34 6.74
N VAL A 154 16.13 4.36 7.34
CA VAL A 154 14.75 4.46 7.82
C VAL A 154 14.80 4.55 9.35
N PRO A 155 14.37 5.67 9.93
CA PRO A 155 14.39 5.84 11.38
C PRO A 155 13.56 4.78 12.12
N GLU A 156 13.97 4.43 13.34
CA GLU A 156 13.32 3.38 14.13
C GLU A 156 11.85 3.69 14.44
N TRP A 157 11.51 4.96 14.66
CA TRP A 157 10.14 5.40 14.94
C TRP A 157 9.19 5.34 13.75
N VAL A 158 9.71 5.13 12.53
CA VAL A 158 8.87 5.01 11.33
C VAL A 158 8.34 3.60 11.21
N GLY A 159 7.03 3.41 11.39
CA GLY A 159 6.36 2.13 11.14
C GLY A 159 6.32 1.77 9.65
N GLY A 160 6.41 0.47 9.30
CA GLY A 160 6.46 0.04 7.90
C GLY A 160 5.31 0.55 7.04
N ARG A 161 4.06 0.42 7.49
CA ARG A 161 2.86 0.88 6.78
C ARG A 161 2.70 2.41 6.71
N PHE A 162 3.49 3.17 7.51
CA PHE A 162 3.55 4.64 7.53
C PHE A 162 4.83 5.16 6.88
N SER A 163 5.57 4.34 6.13
CA SER A 163 6.96 4.63 5.77
C SER A 163 7.15 5.30 4.41
N LEU A 164 6.10 5.49 3.60
CA LEU A 164 6.23 6.07 2.25
C LEU A 164 6.91 7.44 2.26
N ALA A 165 6.66 8.26 3.29
CA ALA A 165 7.28 9.59 3.45
C ALA A 165 8.76 9.55 3.86
N SER A 166 9.34 8.37 4.11
CA SER A 166 10.74 8.15 4.47
C SER A 166 11.59 7.71 3.27
N ALA A 167 12.79 7.18 3.54
CA ALA A 167 13.64 6.59 2.51
C ALA A 167 12.96 5.45 1.71
N VAL A 168 11.93 4.83 2.25
CA VAL A 168 11.12 3.83 1.54
C VAL A 168 10.48 4.41 0.26
N GLY A 169 10.24 5.71 0.22
CA GLY A 169 9.78 6.43 -0.97
C GLY A 169 10.83 6.69 -2.05
N LEU A 170 12.09 6.23 -1.89
CA LEU A 170 13.17 6.50 -2.84
C LEU A 170 12.84 6.06 -4.27
N ALA A 171 12.30 4.87 -4.45
CA ALA A 171 11.90 4.36 -5.77
C ALA A 171 10.85 5.27 -6.44
N LEU A 172 9.85 5.73 -5.66
CA LEU A 172 8.86 6.70 -6.12
C LEU A 172 9.54 8.03 -6.50
N MET A 173 10.42 8.56 -5.64
CA MET A 173 11.14 9.83 -5.91
C MET A 173 11.97 9.74 -7.19
N ILE A 174 12.62 8.62 -7.46
CA ILE A 174 13.33 8.39 -8.72
C ILE A 174 12.36 8.47 -9.91
N SER A 175 11.20 7.85 -9.80
CA SER A 175 10.21 7.82 -10.88
C SER A 175 9.59 9.18 -11.16
N ILE A 176 9.02 9.86 -10.15
CA ILE A 176 8.26 11.11 -10.36
C ILE A 176 9.08 12.38 -10.21
N GLY A 177 10.30 12.30 -9.68
CA GLY A 177 11.18 13.41 -9.38
C GLY A 177 11.06 13.95 -7.96
N PRO A 178 12.16 14.57 -7.46
CA PRO A 178 12.21 15.13 -6.10
C PRO A 178 11.17 16.22 -5.85
N GLU A 179 10.87 17.03 -6.84
CA GLU A 179 9.92 18.14 -6.73
C GLU A 179 8.49 17.61 -6.50
N ALA A 180 8.04 16.64 -7.32
CA ALA A 180 6.73 16.02 -7.17
C ALA A 180 6.64 15.19 -5.87
N PHE A 181 7.73 14.55 -5.44
CA PHE A 181 7.78 13.88 -4.14
C PHE A 181 7.67 14.89 -2.99
N GLY A 182 8.29 16.07 -3.10
CA GLY A 182 8.13 17.18 -2.15
C GLY A 182 6.68 17.67 -2.06
N GLU A 183 5.98 17.77 -3.19
CA GLU A 183 4.54 18.12 -3.20
C GLU A 183 3.68 17.06 -2.50
N LEU A 184 4.03 15.77 -2.62
CA LEU A 184 3.35 14.70 -1.89
C LEU A 184 3.52 14.86 -0.37
N LEU A 185 4.76 15.10 0.08
CA LEU A 185 5.03 15.34 1.51
C LEU A 185 4.31 16.60 2.01
N GLU A 186 4.27 17.67 1.22
CA GLU A 186 3.51 18.88 1.57
C GLU A 186 2.02 18.59 1.68
N GLY A 187 1.46 17.75 0.79
CA GLY A 187 0.09 17.28 0.88
C GLY A 187 -0.20 16.57 2.21
N MET A 188 0.70 15.69 2.65
CA MET A 188 0.60 15.02 3.96
C MET A 188 0.63 16.05 5.10
N ARG A 189 1.58 16.99 5.06
CA ARG A 189 1.71 18.07 6.06
C ARG A 189 0.46 18.93 6.19
N VAL A 190 -0.26 19.17 5.10
CA VAL A 190 -1.54 19.90 5.14
C VAL A 190 -2.54 19.19 6.03
N VAL A 191 -2.64 17.86 5.94
CA VAL A 191 -3.56 17.06 6.76
C VAL A 191 -3.07 16.95 8.20
N ASP A 192 -1.75 16.84 8.45
CA ASP A 192 -1.18 16.90 9.79
C ASP A 192 -1.58 18.19 10.52
N LYS A 193 -1.43 19.31 9.82
CA LYS A 193 -1.85 20.62 10.35
C LYS A 193 -3.36 20.68 10.57
N HIS A 194 -4.14 20.17 9.63
CA HIS A 194 -5.60 20.12 9.75
C HIS A 194 -6.03 19.31 10.96
N LEU A 195 -5.46 18.12 11.18
CA LEU A 195 -5.72 17.32 12.38
C LEU A 195 -5.43 18.10 13.67
N ALA A 196 -4.29 18.79 13.73
CA ALA A 196 -3.83 19.45 14.94
C ALA A 196 -4.59 20.75 15.27
N THR A 197 -5.13 21.44 14.27
CA THR A 197 -5.66 22.81 14.45
C THR A 197 -7.16 22.99 14.17
N THR A 198 -7.79 22.00 13.54
CA THR A 198 -9.20 22.12 13.14
C THR A 198 -10.13 21.60 14.23
N PRO A 199 -11.24 22.29 14.53
CA PRO A 199 -12.23 21.83 15.49
C PRO A 199 -12.79 20.43 15.12
N THR A 200 -13.01 19.59 16.11
CA THR A 200 -13.43 18.18 15.96
C THR A 200 -14.60 17.98 14.97
N ALA A 201 -15.62 18.83 15.07
CA ALA A 201 -16.84 18.69 14.25
C ALA A 201 -16.64 18.87 12.73
N VAL A 202 -15.51 19.42 12.30
CA VAL A 202 -15.15 19.62 10.89
C VAL A 202 -13.75 19.09 10.57
N ASN A 203 -13.19 18.30 11.47
CA ASN A 203 -11.87 17.66 11.33
C ASN A 203 -12.03 16.33 10.59
N GLY A 204 -11.64 16.27 9.33
CA GLY A 204 -11.85 15.12 8.45
C GLY A 204 -11.33 13.79 9.04
N PRO A 205 -10.04 13.68 9.43
CA PRO A 205 -9.51 12.48 10.07
C PRO A 205 -10.27 12.06 11.32
N VAL A 206 -10.63 13.01 12.18
CA VAL A 206 -11.37 12.73 13.42
C VAL A 206 -12.77 12.22 13.12
N MET A 207 -13.47 12.86 12.20
CA MET A 207 -14.82 12.43 11.79
C MET A 207 -14.81 11.03 11.18
N LEU A 208 -13.83 10.72 10.33
CA LEU A 208 -13.71 9.38 9.73
C LEU A 208 -13.37 8.31 10.78
N GLY A 209 -12.46 8.61 11.72
CA GLY A 209 -12.17 7.69 12.83
C GLY A 209 -13.37 7.45 13.75
N LEU A 210 -14.18 8.48 14.03
CA LEU A 210 -15.44 8.35 14.77
C LEU A 210 -16.46 7.48 13.99
N LEU A 211 -16.53 7.63 12.67
CA LEU A 211 -17.40 6.81 11.82
C LEU A 211 -16.95 5.34 11.81
N ASP A 212 -15.63 5.06 11.81
CA ASP A 212 -15.13 3.68 11.93
C ASP A 212 -15.62 3.03 13.23
N VAL A 213 -15.47 3.73 14.35
CA VAL A 213 -15.96 3.26 15.66
C VAL A 213 -17.47 3.10 15.64
N TRP A 214 -18.21 4.05 15.10
CA TRP A 214 -19.65 4.00 14.99
C TRP A 214 -20.15 2.79 14.18
N HIS A 215 -19.59 2.62 12.98
CA HIS A 215 -19.96 1.51 12.10
C HIS A 215 -19.59 0.16 12.71
N ARG A 216 -18.39 0.04 13.28
CA ARG A 216 -17.89 -1.24 13.81
C ARG A 216 -18.50 -1.62 15.13
N SER A 217 -18.47 -0.71 16.10
CA SER A 217 -18.84 -1.03 17.49
C SER A 217 -20.36 -0.91 17.75
N PHE A 218 -21.05 -0.03 17.03
CA PHE A 218 -22.49 0.22 17.27
C PHE A 218 -23.39 -0.37 16.18
N LEU A 219 -22.98 -0.36 14.92
CA LEU A 219 -23.77 -0.90 13.81
C LEU A 219 -23.33 -2.31 13.39
N GLY A 220 -22.27 -2.87 13.98
CA GLY A 220 -21.80 -4.23 13.72
C GLY A 220 -21.20 -4.46 12.33
N ALA A 221 -20.85 -3.40 11.59
CA ALA A 221 -20.26 -3.54 10.27
C ALA A 221 -18.88 -4.23 10.35
N GLY A 222 -18.74 -5.38 9.69
CA GLY A 222 -17.53 -6.20 9.71
C GLY A 222 -16.45 -5.78 8.73
N SER A 223 -16.79 -4.90 7.79
CA SER A 223 -15.86 -4.47 6.72
C SER A 223 -16.13 -3.03 6.28
N LEU A 224 -15.16 -2.47 5.55
CA LEU A 224 -15.20 -1.18 4.87
C LEU A 224 -14.81 -1.39 3.40
N ALA A 225 -15.64 -0.97 2.46
CA ALA A 225 -15.31 -0.96 1.05
C ALA A 225 -14.73 0.40 0.64
N VAL A 226 -13.54 0.42 0.03
CA VAL A 226 -12.91 1.63 -0.51
C VAL A 226 -12.96 1.58 -2.04
N ILE A 227 -13.67 2.52 -2.64
CA ILE A 227 -14.02 2.49 -4.06
C ILE A 227 -13.57 3.80 -4.73
N PRO A 228 -12.32 3.90 -5.17
CA PRO A 228 -11.86 5.06 -5.90
C PRO A 228 -12.36 5.03 -7.35
N TYR A 229 -13.05 6.09 -7.77
CA TYR A 229 -13.44 6.33 -9.15
C TYR A 229 -12.27 6.92 -9.94
N SER A 230 -11.18 6.18 -9.95
CA SER A 230 -9.95 6.46 -10.70
C SER A 230 -9.15 5.19 -10.86
N SER A 231 -8.88 4.77 -12.09
CA SER A 231 -8.03 3.61 -12.38
C SER A 231 -6.59 3.76 -11.86
N ARG A 232 -6.11 5.01 -11.72
CA ARG A 232 -4.81 5.33 -11.12
C ARG A 232 -4.72 4.91 -9.66
N LEU A 233 -5.84 4.85 -8.95
CA LEU A 233 -5.91 4.42 -7.55
C LEU A 233 -6.26 2.92 -7.40
N SER A 234 -6.06 2.09 -8.42
CA SER A 234 -6.36 0.66 -8.37
C SER A 234 -5.63 -0.08 -7.22
N ARG A 235 -4.45 0.37 -6.84
CA ARG A 235 -3.67 -0.19 -5.73
C ARG A 235 -3.97 0.46 -4.36
N PHE A 236 -4.78 1.51 -4.33
CA PHE A 236 -5.08 2.23 -3.08
C PHE A 236 -5.82 1.37 -2.05
N PRO A 237 -6.84 0.57 -2.41
CA PRO A 237 -7.47 -0.35 -1.47
C PRO A 237 -6.46 -1.35 -0.84
N SER A 238 -5.55 -1.92 -1.63
CA SER A 238 -4.53 -2.86 -1.13
C SER A 238 -3.52 -2.19 -0.17
N PHE A 239 -3.15 -0.94 -0.42
CA PHE A 239 -2.35 -0.15 0.52
C PHE A 239 -3.10 0.06 1.84
N LEU A 240 -4.38 0.43 1.77
CA LEU A 240 -5.23 0.63 2.95
C LEU A 240 -5.52 -0.65 3.72
N GLN A 241 -5.50 -1.82 3.09
CA GLN A 241 -5.59 -3.10 3.78
C GLN A 241 -4.50 -3.21 4.84
N GLN A 242 -3.24 -3.00 4.47
CA GLN A 242 -2.16 -3.03 5.45
C GLN A 242 -2.29 -1.87 6.44
N LEU A 243 -2.46 -0.64 5.96
CA LEU A 243 -2.52 0.54 6.81
C LEU A 243 -3.56 0.39 7.92
N MET A 244 -4.80 0.02 7.57
CA MET A 244 -5.91 -0.01 8.53
C MET A 244 -6.01 -1.35 9.27
N MET A 245 -5.89 -2.49 8.58
CA MET A 245 -6.11 -3.79 9.21
C MET A 245 -4.98 -4.16 10.17
N GLU A 246 -3.72 -3.85 9.83
CA GLU A 246 -2.58 -4.04 10.74
C GLU A 246 -2.63 -3.09 11.93
N SER A 247 -3.09 -1.85 11.73
CA SER A 247 -3.21 -0.86 12.80
C SER A 247 -4.36 -1.16 13.75
N LEU A 248 -5.53 -1.58 13.25
CA LEU A 248 -6.77 -1.64 14.00
C LEU A 248 -7.21 -3.08 14.37
N GLY A 249 -6.62 -4.10 13.76
CA GLY A 249 -6.93 -5.50 14.05
C GLY A 249 -6.29 -5.97 15.35
N LYS A 250 -6.75 -5.51 16.50
CA LYS A 250 -6.19 -5.80 17.82
C LYS A 250 -7.19 -6.51 18.73
N ARG A 251 -6.67 -7.26 19.70
CA ARG A 251 -7.49 -7.99 20.72
C ARG A 251 -7.31 -7.47 22.13
N VAL A 252 -6.34 -6.59 22.33
CA VAL A 252 -6.01 -6.01 23.65
C VAL A 252 -5.86 -4.50 23.53
N THR A 253 -6.06 -3.81 24.63
CA THR A 253 -5.78 -2.38 24.75
C THR A 253 -4.27 -2.12 24.65
N ALA A 254 -3.87 -0.85 24.57
CA ALA A 254 -2.47 -0.46 24.60
C ALA A 254 -1.74 -0.93 25.89
N GLU A 255 -2.48 -1.08 26.99
CA GLU A 255 -1.99 -1.58 28.28
C GLU A 255 -2.07 -3.11 28.41
N GLY A 256 -2.55 -3.82 27.39
CA GLY A 256 -2.60 -5.29 27.35
C GLY A 256 -3.86 -5.92 27.94
N SER A 257 -4.89 -5.14 28.31
CA SER A 257 -6.17 -5.67 28.78
C SER A 257 -7.03 -6.22 27.61
N PRO A 258 -7.75 -7.31 27.77
CA PRO A 258 -8.68 -7.80 26.75
C PRO A 258 -9.73 -6.75 26.38
N LEU A 259 -10.03 -6.63 25.08
CA LEU A 259 -11.10 -5.76 24.58
C LEU A 259 -12.46 -6.41 24.74
N GLU A 260 -13.46 -5.64 25.15
CA GLU A 260 -14.84 -6.11 25.32
C GLU A 260 -15.61 -6.20 23.99
N GLY A 261 -15.16 -5.48 22.97
CA GLY A 261 -15.84 -5.39 21.67
C GLY A 261 -14.90 -5.49 20.46
N PRO A 262 -15.46 -5.55 19.26
CA PRO A 262 -14.67 -5.65 18.03
C PRO A 262 -13.99 -4.33 17.69
N THR A 263 -12.73 -4.41 17.25
CA THR A 263 -11.97 -3.30 16.67
C THR A 263 -11.69 -3.57 15.19
N GLY A 264 -11.43 -2.52 14.42
CA GLY A 264 -11.14 -2.61 13.02
C GLY A 264 -12.13 -3.47 12.22
N GLY A 265 -12.03 -3.48 10.94
CA GLY A 265 -12.81 -4.31 10.04
C GLY A 265 -11.94 -4.75 8.87
N VAL A 266 -12.45 -5.67 8.04
CA VAL A 266 -11.80 -6.02 6.77
C VAL A 266 -11.90 -4.83 5.84
N VAL A 267 -10.78 -4.36 5.31
CA VAL A 267 -10.73 -3.34 4.26
C VAL A 267 -10.58 -4.02 2.91
N TRP A 268 -11.44 -3.68 1.98
CA TRP A 268 -11.43 -4.24 0.63
C TRP A 268 -11.98 -3.22 -0.36
N GLY A 269 -11.93 -3.52 -1.64
CA GLY A 269 -12.50 -2.66 -2.66
C GLY A 269 -11.78 -2.79 -3.99
N ALA A 270 -12.28 -2.07 -4.97
CA ALA A 270 -11.72 -1.96 -6.31
C ALA A 270 -12.14 -0.62 -6.91
N THR A 271 -11.62 -0.29 -8.09
CA THR A 271 -11.95 0.96 -8.78
C THR A 271 -13.42 1.02 -9.21
N GLY A 272 -14.03 2.19 -9.07
CA GLY A 272 -15.34 2.51 -9.65
C GLY A 272 -15.25 2.48 -11.17
N THR A 273 -16.23 2.34 -11.79
CA THR A 273 -17.26 1.67 -12.47
C THR A 273 -17.08 0.14 -12.61
N ASP A 274 -15.84 -0.35 -12.68
CA ASP A 274 -15.55 -1.78 -12.80
C ASP A 274 -16.15 -2.59 -11.64
N SER A 275 -15.95 -2.10 -10.42
CA SER A 275 -16.51 -2.71 -9.21
C SER A 275 -18.05 -2.76 -9.18
N GLN A 276 -18.74 -1.87 -9.90
CA GLN A 276 -20.20 -1.90 -10.02
C GLN A 276 -20.68 -3.22 -10.67
N HIS A 277 -19.87 -3.80 -11.54
CA HIS A 277 -20.15 -5.06 -12.20
C HIS A 277 -19.60 -6.29 -11.45
N ALA A 278 -18.96 -6.08 -10.28
CA ALA A 278 -18.39 -7.15 -9.47
C ALA A 278 -19.15 -7.37 -8.16
N PHE A 279 -19.33 -6.35 -7.34
CA PHE A 279 -19.84 -6.54 -5.97
C PHE A 279 -20.91 -5.52 -5.53
N PHE A 280 -21.36 -4.60 -6.36
CA PHE A 280 -22.40 -3.64 -5.98
C PHE A 280 -23.76 -4.30 -5.73
N GLN A 281 -24.05 -5.47 -6.33
CA GLN A 281 -25.20 -6.29 -5.96
C GLN A 281 -25.23 -6.55 -4.45
N TYR A 282 -24.08 -6.91 -3.86
CA TYR A 282 -23.96 -7.15 -2.44
C TYR A 282 -24.13 -5.88 -1.61
N LEU A 283 -23.53 -4.77 -2.06
CA LEU A 283 -23.65 -3.47 -1.37
C LEU A 283 -25.09 -2.98 -1.30
N HIS A 284 -25.88 -3.15 -2.37
CA HIS A 284 -27.27 -2.70 -2.42
C HIS A 284 -28.25 -3.64 -1.73
N GLN A 285 -28.11 -4.95 -1.92
CA GLN A 285 -29.11 -5.95 -1.50
C GLN A 285 -28.58 -7.05 -0.57
N GLY A 286 -27.27 -7.04 -0.25
CA GLY A 286 -26.72 -7.97 0.73
C GLY A 286 -27.36 -7.79 2.12
N THR A 287 -27.39 -8.86 2.91
CA THR A 287 -27.97 -8.87 4.25
C THR A 287 -27.12 -8.08 5.27
N GLU A 288 -25.83 -7.96 5.01
CA GLU A 288 -24.94 -7.15 5.84
C GLU A 288 -24.80 -5.72 5.29
N VAL A 289 -24.63 -4.77 6.20
CA VAL A 289 -24.35 -3.38 5.86
C VAL A 289 -22.84 -3.19 5.77
N VAL A 290 -22.37 -2.76 4.59
CA VAL A 290 -20.97 -2.42 4.35
C VAL A 290 -20.85 -0.91 4.14
N PRO A 291 -20.22 -0.17 5.07
CA PRO A 291 -19.85 1.21 4.84
C PRO A 291 -18.91 1.33 3.63
N CYS A 292 -19.09 2.38 2.84
CA CYS A 292 -18.30 2.61 1.63
C CYS A 292 -17.60 3.97 1.67
N ASP A 293 -16.33 4.02 1.31
CA ASP A 293 -15.63 5.25 0.96
C ASP A 293 -15.58 5.37 -0.57
N LEU A 294 -16.32 6.32 -1.11
CA LEU A 294 -16.38 6.63 -2.53
C LEU A 294 -15.47 7.82 -2.82
N ILE A 295 -14.38 7.60 -3.57
CA ILE A 295 -13.36 8.64 -3.82
C ILE A 295 -13.46 9.10 -5.27
N GLY A 296 -13.61 10.41 -5.49
CA GLY A 296 -13.71 11.00 -6.82
C GLY A 296 -12.90 12.27 -7.00
N PHE A 297 -12.69 12.66 -8.25
CA PHE A 297 -11.97 13.87 -8.64
C PHE A 297 -12.84 14.73 -9.53
N MET A 298 -12.76 16.06 -9.36
CA MET A 298 -13.54 17.00 -10.16
C MET A 298 -12.95 17.22 -11.55
N GLN A 299 -11.64 16.97 -11.71
CA GLN A 299 -10.94 17.12 -12.97
C GLN A 299 -10.29 15.79 -13.36
N PRO A 300 -10.31 15.40 -14.63
CA PRO A 300 -9.68 14.20 -15.12
C PRO A 300 -8.15 14.30 -15.09
N SER A 301 -7.48 13.15 -14.91
CA SER A 301 -6.03 13.05 -15.16
C SER A 301 -5.76 13.03 -16.66
N HIS A 302 -6.54 12.24 -17.38
CA HIS A 302 -6.56 12.16 -18.84
C HIS A 302 -8.00 12.02 -19.34
N ASP A 303 -8.43 12.98 -20.12
CA ASP A 303 -9.71 12.89 -20.82
C ASP A 303 -9.54 13.52 -22.21
N ARG A 304 -9.44 12.69 -23.22
CA ARG A 304 -9.26 13.13 -24.61
C ARG A 304 -10.47 13.87 -25.17
N GLU A 305 -11.68 13.55 -24.68
CA GLU A 305 -12.92 14.01 -25.26
C GLU A 305 -13.90 14.64 -24.26
N GLY A 306 -13.54 14.75 -22.97
CA GLY A 306 -14.36 15.36 -21.91
C GLY A 306 -15.52 14.48 -21.41
N ALA A 307 -16.11 13.64 -22.25
CA ALA A 307 -17.34 12.91 -21.93
C ALA A 307 -17.14 11.74 -20.94
N HIS A 308 -15.99 11.06 -20.96
CA HIS A 308 -15.75 9.90 -20.07
C HIS A 308 -15.67 10.30 -18.61
N HIS A 309 -15.08 11.46 -18.33
CA HIS A 309 -14.96 11.95 -16.95
C HIS A 309 -16.33 12.30 -16.37
N ASP A 310 -17.17 13.00 -17.11
CA ASP A 310 -18.52 13.36 -16.66
C ASP A 310 -19.35 12.10 -16.40
N MET A 311 -19.25 11.09 -17.24
CA MET A 311 -19.90 9.80 -17.03
C MET A 311 -19.36 9.09 -15.76
N LEU A 312 -18.06 9.14 -15.52
CA LEU A 312 -17.44 8.55 -14.33
C LEU A 312 -17.95 9.22 -13.06
N VAL A 313 -17.98 10.56 -13.02
CA VAL A 313 -18.49 11.34 -11.88
C VAL A 313 -20.00 11.12 -11.71
N ALA A 314 -20.77 11.07 -12.79
CA ALA A 314 -22.20 10.77 -12.71
C ALA A 314 -22.46 9.39 -12.09
N ASN A 315 -21.67 8.37 -12.46
CA ASN A 315 -21.75 7.03 -11.84
C ASN A 315 -21.40 7.07 -10.37
N LEU A 316 -20.34 7.77 -9.97
CA LEU A 316 -19.96 7.96 -8.57
C LEU A 316 -21.12 8.54 -7.74
N LEU A 317 -21.69 9.64 -8.20
CA LEU A 317 -22.79 10.34 -7.50
C LEU A 317 -24.07 9.50 -7.48
N ALA A 318 -24.40 8.84 -8.60
CA ALA A 318 -25.56 7.96 -8.68
C ALA A 318 -25.47 6.78 -7.71
N GLN A 319 -24.27 6.17 -7.56
CA GLN A 319 -24.10 5.08 -6.61
C GLN A 319 -24.17 5.55 -5.15
N ALA A 320 -23.63 6.73 -4.84
CA ALA A 320 -23.76 7.31 -3.50
C ALA A 320 -25.24 7.54 -3.15
N GLU A 321 -26.02 8.12 -4.06
CA GLU A 321 -27.45 8.35 -3.89
C GLU A 321 -28.23 7.03 -3.79
N ALA A 322 -27.98 6.09 -4.68
CA ALA A 322 -28.65 4.79 -4.69
C ALA A 322 -28.41 3.97 -3.42
N LEU A 323 -27.19 4.01 -2.86
CA LEU A 323 -26.87 3.40 -1.57
C LEU A 323 -27.61 4.07 -0.41
N ALA A 324 -27.71 5.39 -0.43
CA ALA A 324 -28.38 6.15 0.63
C ALA A 324 -29.90 6.00 0.59
N VAL A 325 -30.53 6.15 -0.57
CA VAL A 325 -31.98 6.22 -0.74
C VAL A 325 -32.60 4.84 -0.98
N GLY A 326 -31.97 4.01 -1.79
CA GLY A 326 -32.51 2.72 -2.22
C GLY A 326 -33.67 2.88 -3.22
N ARG A 327 -34.53 1.85 -3.28
CA ARG A 327 -35.75 1.80 -4.09
C ARG A 327 -36.83 1.03 -3.37
N THR A 328 -37.95 1.64 -3.11
CA THR A 328 -39.09 1.03 -2.42
C THR A 328 -39.86 0.06 -3.33
N SER A 329 -40.61 -0.86 -2.72
CA SER A 329 -41.52 -1.75 -3.45
C SER A 329 -42.61 -0.99 -4.21
N LYS A 330 -43.05 0.16 -3.70
CA LYS A 330 -44.02 1.02 -4.36
C LYS A 330 -43.46 1.64 -5.65
N GLU A 331 -42.24 2.12 -5.61
CA GLU A 331 -41.55 2.64 -6.80
C GLU A 331 -41.29 1.53 -7.81
N ALA A 332 -40.86 0.35 -7.37
CA ALA A 332 -40.68 -0.80 -8.24
C ALA A 332 -41.99 -1.19 -8.95
N ALA A 333 -43.11 -1.17 -8.24
CA ALA A 333 -44.44 -1.43 -8.83
C ALA A 333 -44.87 -0.33 -9.82
N ALA A 334 -44.62 0.94 -9.46
CA ALA A 334 -44.96 2.09 -10.33
C ALA A 334 -44.22 2.07 -11.68
N ASP A 335 -42.99 1.50 -11.72
CA ASP A 335 -42.20 1.30 -12.93
C ASP A 335 -42.65 0.08 -13.78
N GLY A 336 -43.81 -0.52 -13.47
CA GLY A 336 -44.35 -1.66 -14.21
C GLY A 336 -43.65 -2.98 -13.94
N THR A 337 -42.93 -3.12 -12.83
CA THR A 337 -42.33 -4.39 -12.43
C THR A 337 -43.42 -5.44 -12.14
N PRO A 338 -43.34 -6.66 -12.73
CA PRO A 338 -44.25 -7.75 -12.40
C PRO A 338 -44.28 -8.02 -10.90
N PRO A 339 -45.47 -8.33 -10.29
CA PRO A 339 -45.61 -8.47 -8.87
C PRO A 339 -44.60 -9.43 -8.21
N GLU A 340 -44.32 -10.54 -8.87
CA GLU A 340 -43.37 -11.56 -8.41
C GLU A 340 -41.91 -11.07 -8.39
N LEU A 341 -41.57 -10.05 -9.17
CA LEU A 341 -40.23 -9.46 -9.23
C LEU A 341 -40.07 -8.23 -8.32
N ILE A 342 -41.14 -7.68 -7.79
CA ILE A 342 -41.07 -6.49 -6.91
C ILE A 342 -40.12 -6.72 -5.72
N PRO A 343 -40.18 -7.84 -4.96
CA PRO A 343 -39.23 -8.08 -3.87
C PRO A 343 -37.77 -8.09 -4.33
N HIS A 344 -37.49 -8.62 -5.52
CA HIS A 344 -36.15 -8.71 -6.11
C HIS A 344 -35.62 -7.35 -6.60
N ARG A 345 -36.49 -6.40 -6.88
CA ARG A 345 -36.14 -5.05 -7.37
C ARG A 345 -36.25 -3.97 -6.29
N THR A 346 -36.58 -4.36 -5.08
CA THR A 346 -36.57 -3.49 -3.90
C THR A 346 -35.16 -3.43 -3.32
N MET A 347 -34.66 -2.23 -3.06
CA MET A 347 -33.35 -1.98 -2.46
C MET A 347 -33.57 -1.20 -1.17
N PRO A 348 -33.08 -1.68 -0.01
CA PRO A 348 -33.45 -1.09 1.28
C PRO A 348 -32.94 0.34 1.46
N GLY A 349 -31.88 0.76 0.73
CA GLY A 349 -31.20 2.02 1.01
C GLY A 349 -30.55 2.04 2.38
N ASN A 350 -30.33 3.23 2.95
CA ASN A 350 -29.69 3.42 4.25
C ASN A 350 -28.35 2.67 4.37
N ARG A 351 -27.61 2.57 3.28
CA ARG A 351 -26.27 2.00 3.18
C ARG A 351 -25.26 3.12 3.37
N PRO A 352 -24.51 3.18 4.48
CA PRO A 352 -23.65 4.32 4.78
C PRO A 352 -22.53 4.44 3.76
N SER A 353 -22.31 5.63 3.25
CA SER A 353 -21.17 5.94 2.40
C SER A 353 -20.58 7.31 2.73
N THR A 354 -19.25 7.41 2.62
CA THR A 354 -18.52 8.67 2.68
C THR A 354 -18.09 9.04 1.27
N LEU A 355 -18.48 10.23 0.83
CA LEU A 355 -18.06 10.77 -0.46
C LEU A 355 -16.85 11.68 -0.24
N ILE A 356 -15.69 11.26 -0.75
CA ILE A 356 -14.43 12.00 -0.69
C ILE A 356 -14.16 12.59 -2.09
N LEU A 357 -14.30 13.89 -2.21
CA LEU A 357 -14.09 14.60 -3.48
C LEU A 357 -12.86 15.50 -3.40
N ALA A 358 -12.00 15.42 -4.40
CA ALA A 358 -10.82 16.25 -4.52
C ALA A 358 -10.75 16.93 -5.90
N PRO A 359 -10.01 18.04 -6.05
CA PRO A 359 -9.97 18.76 -7.32
C PRO A 359 -9.42 17.91 -8.47
N LYS A 360 -8.25 17.33 -8.31
CA LYS A 360 -7.56 16.50 -9.29
C LYS A 360 -6.55 15.60 -8.58
N LEU A 361 -6.36 14.38 -9.08
CA LEU A 361 -5.28 13.52 -8.57
C LEU A 361 -3.93 14.08 -9.02
N ASN A 362 -3.14 14.51 -8.04
CA ASN A 362 -1.78 15.01 -8.19
C ASN A 362 -0.96 14.61 -6.94
N PRO A 363 0.35 14.88 -6.87
CA PRO A 363 1.16 14.49 -5.71
C PRO A 363 0.61 15.02 -4.38
N SER A 364 0.25 16.30 -4.30
CA SER A 364 -0.28 16.90 -3.08
C SER A 364 -1.60 16.25 -2.63
N VAL A 365 -2.54 16.01 -3.55
CA VAL A 365 -3.82 15.35 -3.25
C VAL A 365 -3.62 13.90 -2.84
N LEU A 366 -2.69 13.18 -3.48
CA LEU A 366 -2.35 11.82 -3.06
C LEU A 366 -1.76 11.81 -1.64
N GLY A 367 -0.86 12.74 -1.33
CA GLY A 367 -0.32 12.94 0.01
C GLY A 367 -1.42 13.21 1.03
N GLN A 368 -2.38 14.07 0.69
CA GLN A 368 -3.54 14.35 1.56
C GLN A 368 -4.40 13.10 1.79
N LEU A 369 -4.67 12.30 0.75
CA LEU A 369 -5.42 11.05 0.89
C LEU A 369 -4.69 10.05 1.80
N ILE A 370 -3.38 9.88 1.63
CA ILE A 370 -2.57 8.98 2.46
C ILE A 370 -2.64 9.43 3.92
N ALA A 371 -2.31 10.68 4.23
CA ALA A 371 -2.33 11.21 5.58
C ALA A 371 -3.73 11.20 6.22
N LEU A 372 -4.78 11.41 5.42
CA LEU A 372 -6.17 11.29 5.88
C LEU A 372 -6.46 9.90 6.47
N TYR A 373 -6.05 8.84 5.78
CA TYR A 373 -6.26 7.46 6.25
C TYR A 373 -5.27 7.05 7.34
N GLU A 374 -4.04 7.57 7.33
CA GLU A 374 -3.08 7.38 8.44
C GLU A 374 -3.66 7.94 9.73
N HIS A 375 -4.08 9.19 9.73
CA HIS A 375 -4.66 9.85 10.90
C HIS A 375 -6.02 9.27 11.30
N ARG A 376 -6.88 8.89 10.34
CA ARG A 376 -8.11 8.13 10.59
C ARG A 376 -7.82 6.87 11.42
N SER A 377 -6.80 6.12 11.02
CA SER A 377 -6.40 4.90 11.73
C SER A 377 -5.89 5.20 13.15
N VAL A 378 -5.11 6.26 13.32
CA VAL A 378 -4.63 6.69 14.64
C VAL A 378 -5.78 7.13 15.54
N VAL A 379 -6.71 7.91 15.02
CA VAL A 379 -7.89 8.39 15.77
C VAL A 379 -8.78 7.21 16.17
N ALA A 380 -9.09 6.28 15.26
CA ALA A 380 -9.88 5.10 15.57
C ALA A 380 -9.18 4.22 16.61
N GLY A 381 -7.86 4.03 16.48
CA GLY A 381 -7.04 3.32 17.45
C GLY A 381 -7.09 3.95 18.84
N ALA A 382 -6.99 5.26 18.94
CA ALA A 382 -7.08 6.00 20.19
C ALA A 382 -8.48 5.86 20.84
N LEU A 383 -9.55 5.93 20.02
CA LEU A 383 -10.92 5.76 20.49
C LEU A 383 -11.21 4.34 21.02
N TRP A 384 -10.60 3.30 20.43
CA TRP A 384 -10.68 1.93 20.93
C TRP A 384 -9.68 1.63 22.06
N GLY A 385 -8.78 2.58 22.38
CA GLY A 385 -7.73 2.39 23.38
C GLY A 385 -6.69 1.34 23.00
N ILE A 386 -6.41 1.16 21.71
CA ILE A 386 -5.46 0.19 21.18
C ILE A 386 -4.19 0.87 20.65
N ASN A 387 -3.08 0.13 20.56
CA ASN A 387 -1.86 0.61 19.91
C ASN A 387 -1.94 0.39 18.38
N PRO A 388 -2.08 1.45 17.55
CA PRO A 388 -2.16 1.31 16.09
C PRO A 388 -0.78 1.14 15.42
N PHE A 389 0.33 1.12 16.16
CA PHE A 389 1.68 1.15 15.59
C PHE A 389 2.43 -0.18 15.67
N ASP A 390 1.93 -1.17 16.41
CA ASP A 390 2.50 -2.52 16.47
C ASP A 390 1.80 -3.52 15.52
N GLN A 391 2.38 -4.73 15.38
CA GLN A 391 1.87 -5.82 14.54
C GLN A 391 2.28 -7.20 15.07
N TRP A 392 2.07 -7.49 16.34
CA TRP A 392 2.47 -8.76 16.97
C TRP A 392 1.88 -10.01 16.30
N GLY A 393 0.70 -9.88 15.69
CA GLY A 393 -0.02 -10.99 15.05
C GLY A 393 0.73 -11.67 13.91
N VAL A 394 1.70 -11.01 13.27
CA VAL A 394 2.48 -11.58 12.15
C VAL A 394 3.71 -12.37 12.63
N GLN A 395 4.09 -12.31 13.90
CA GLN A 395 5.32 -12.92 14.40
C GLN A 395 5.24 -14.45 14.43
N LEU A 396 4.08 -14.99 14.86
CA LEU A 396 3.90 -16.45 14.96
C LEU A 396 4.06 -17.13 13.60
N GLY A 397 3.48 -16.57 12.53
CA GLY A 397 3.61 -17.10 11.18
C GLY A 397 5.07 -17.18 10.73
N LYS A 398 5.87 -16.16 11.01
CA LYS A 398 7.31 -16.12 10.66
C LYS A 398 8.09 -17.20 11.37
N SER A 399 7.93 -17.36 12.69
CA SER A 399 8.62 -18.38 13.46
C SER A 399 8.23 -19.79 13.03
N LEU A 400 6.98 -20.01 12.64
CA LEU A 400 6.51 -21.27 12.09
C LEU A 400 7.11 -21.53 10.70
N ALA A 401 7.17 -20.52 9.83
CA ALA A 401 7.75 -20.66 8.49
C ALA A 401 9.24 -21.07 8.55
N GLU A 402 10.02 -20.48 9.44
CA GLU A 402 11.41 -20.90 9.68
C GLU A 402 11.52 -22.38 10.09
N ARG A 403 10.66 -22.80 11.03
CA ARG A 403 10.59 -24.19 11.49
C ARG A 403 10.19 -25.15 10.36
N PHE A 404 9.18 -24.83 9.57
CA PHE A 404 8.77 -25.63 8.42
C PHE A 404 9.87 -25.69 7.35
N GLY A 405 10.56 -24.57 7.07
CA GLY A 405 11.70 -24.55 6.17
C GLY A 405 12.82 -25.49 6.59
N GLN A 406 13.12 -25.55 7.88
CA GLN A 406 14.07 -26.54 8.43
C GLN A 406 13.59 -27.98 8.19
N TRP A 407 12.32 -28.29 8.46
CA TRP A 407 11.74 -29.60 8.26
C TRP A 407 11.71 -30.02 6.77
N MET A 408 11.52 -29.07 5.86
CA MET A 408 11.57 -29.37 4.42
C MET A 408 12.96 -29.79 3.94
N ASN A 409 14.02 -29.38 4.63
CA ASN A 409 15.41 -29.62 4.27
C ASN A 409 16.10 -30.76 5.09
N THR A 410 15.42 -31.34 6.08
CA THR A 410 15.97 -32.41 6.92
C THR A 410 15.18 -33.71 6.72
N GLU A 411 15.87 -34.88 6.77
CA GLU A 411 15.22 -36.19 6.69
C GLU A 411 14.29 -36.48 7.90
N THR A 412 14.55 -35.83 9.02
CA THR A 412 13.72 -35.89 10.23
C THR A 412 12.60 -34.84 10.17
N ALA A 413 11.65 -35.03 9.26
CA ALA A 413 10.36 -34.33 9.44
C ALA A 413 9.70 -35.01 10.65
N GLY A 414 9.47 -34.25 11.72
CA GLY A 414 8.56 -34.68 12.79
C GLY A 414 7.23 -35.15 12.19
N ASP A 415 6.36 -35.74 12.99
CA ASP A 415 5.06 -36.33 12.62
C ASP A 415 4.05 -35.35 11.97
N ASN A 416 4.55 -34.39 11.18
CA ASN A 416 3.69 -33.45 10.45
C ASN A 416 3.34 -34.02 9.08
N ASP A 417 2.18 -34.62 8.96
CA ASP A 417 1.66 -35.24 7.74
C ASP A 417 1.68 -34.29 6.51
N VAL A 418 1.53 -32.98 6.72
CA VAL A 418 1.50 -31.99 5.63
C VAL A 418 2.88 -31.83 4.99
N VAL A 419 3.95 -31.77 5.78
CA VAL A 419 5.33 -31.68 5.24
C VAL A 419 5.71 -32.96 4.54
N GLY A 420 5.34 -34.11 5.11
CA GLY A 420 5.55 -35.41 4.47
C GLY A 420 4.79 -35.56 3.15
N TYR A 421 3.56 -35.05 3.09
CA TYR A 421 2.78 -35.02 1.85
C TYR A 421 3.42 -34.14 0.78
N TYR A 422 3.84 -32.94 1.13
CA TYR A 422 4.54 -32.01 0.22
C TYR A 422 5.80 -32.63 -0.36
N ARG A 423 6.63 -33.28 0.47
CA ARG A 423 7.86 -33.95 0.01
C ARG A 423 7.58 -35.08 -0.99
N ARG A 424 6.60 -35.93 -0.68
CA ARG A 424 6.21 -37.02 -1.59
C ARG A 424 5.76 -36.48 -2.96
N LEU A 425 5.05 -35.38 -3.00
CA LEU A 425 4.64 -34.74 -4.26
C LEU A 425 5.85 -34.20 -5.02
N ARG A 426 6.70 -33.43 -4.36
CA ARG A 426 7.91 -32.86 -4.97
C ARG A 426 8.82 -33.96 -5.54
N ASP A 427 9.09 -34.97 -4.76
CA ASP A 427 10.02 -36.07 -5.14
C ASP A 427 9.41 -37.04 -6.17
N SER A 428 8.08 -36.98 -6.41
CA SER A 428 7.39 -37.77 -7.44
C SER A 428 7.41 -37.11 -8.83
N GLU A 429 7.72 -35.84 -8.93
CA GLU A 429 7.80 -35.11 -10.23
C GLU A 429 9.21 -35.17 -10.83
N ASP A 430 10.23 -35.60 -10.08
CA ASP A 430 11.63 -35.81 -10.55
C ASP A 430 11.88 -37.20 -11.18
N GLY A 431 10.81 -37.98 -11.50
CA GLY A 431 10.86 -39.33 -12.07
C GLY A 431 10.39 -39.43 -13.53
#